data_d8abf620bd4ba9bfa71bbb32cc1bc699
#
_entry.id   d8abf620bd4ba9bfa71bbb32cc1bc699
#
_cell.length_a   1.000
_cell.length_b   1.000
_cell.length_c   1.000
_cell.angle_alpha   90.00
_cell.angle_beta   90.00
_cell.angle_gamma   90.00
#
_symmetry.space_group_name_H-M   'P 1'
#
loop_
_entity.id
_entity.type
_entity.pdbx_description
1 polymer ?
#
loop_
_entity_poly.entity_id
_entity_poly.type
_entity_poly.pdbx_seq_one_letter_code
_entity_poly.pdbx_strand_id
1 'polypeptide(L)'
;MLRNRLRDGIYMPSATRPIGLPYGVLYEAKEGKVETIRRPPSGCIFLCNNRTERECLEKQVFGAPKSEWDRVSQVKKGDILFLLNYQNNRLHGVFEAISDGVADIEPYAFDGRFPAQVQVRRKMSCPPLDEIALLPLIKKGWIKVSRRGILLFPPRLGPKFIDELWRLFLEVPLAPREKTGLVGYKAKDGHITRSYGERYLDDWLHEHIPYKHEYSCPVKRARREVLCDWYIPKIDLYIEYWEKKPWRETSAIELKRKFYEDHSLRTIDVYEDDLRLADRIIPARIREAAPKCKFKNLAEETR
;
A
#
# COMPACT_ATOMS: atom_id res chain seq x y z
N MET A 1 2.63 18.86 -45.78
CA MET A 1 1.23 18.39 -45.85
C MET A 1 1.15 16.96 -45.38
N LEU A 2 0.81 16.75 -44.11
CA LEU A 2 0.62 15.42 -43.52
C LEU A 2 -0.89 15.18 -43.41
N ARG A 3 -1.42 14.28 -44.26
CA ARG A 3 -2.82 13.84 -44.21
C ARG A 3 -2.99 12.85 -43.06
N ASN A 4 -3.68 13.28 -41.99
CA ASN A 4 -4.18 12.40 -40.94
C ASN A 4 -5.33 11.57 -41.49
N ARG A 5 -5.18 10.25 -41.49
CA ARG A 5 -6.28 9.32 -41.79
C ARG A 5 -7.03 9.04 -40.50
N LEU A 6 -8.29 9.42 -40.46
CA LEU A 6 -9.28 8.94 -39.49
C LEU A 6 -9.54 7.44 -39.76
N ARG A 7 -9.31 6.58 -38.82
CA ARG A 7 -9.91 5.26 -38.74
C ARG A 7 -10.62 5.18 -37.37
N ASP A 8 -11.88 4.88 -37.46
CA ASP A 8 -12.75 4.46 -36.33
C ASP A 8 -12.89 5.40 -35.14
N GLY A 9 -13.12 6.72 -35.39
CA GLY A 9 -13.62 7.63 -34.35
C GLY A 9 -12.74 7.86 -33.13
N ILE A 10 -11.51 7.36 -33.09
CA ILE A 10 -10.58 7.53 -31.96
C ILE A 10 -9.37 8.32 -32.44
N TYR A 11 -9.26 9.57 -31.99
CA TYR A 11 -8.07 10.40 -32.20
C TYR A 11 -6.98 9.97 -31.24
N MET A 12 -5.89 9.40 -31.76
CA MET A 12 -4.64 9.16 -31.02
C MET A 12 -3.66 10.29 -31.36
N PRO A 13 -3.33 11.20 -30.45
CA PRO A 13 -2.23 12.12 -30.67
C PRO A 13 -0.90 11.36 -30.57
N SER A 14 -0.07 11.47 -31.61
CA SER A 14 1.29 10.94 -31.63
C SER A 14 2.18 11.72 -30.66
N ALA A 15 2.96 10.95 -29.90
CA ALA A 15 4.20 11.26 -29.22
C ALA A 15 4.21 12.38 -28.17
N THR A 16 4.73 11.98 -27.03
CA THR A 16 5.03 12.74 -25.79
C THR A 16 3.85 13.06 -24.92
N ARG A 17 3.38 12.04 -24.18
CA ARG A 17 2.61 12.27 -22.96
C ARG A 17 3.54 12.81 -21.88
N PRO A 18 3.22 13.94 -21.24
CA PRO A 18 3.82 14.24 -19.95
C PRO A 18 3.40 13.15 -18.97
N ILE A 19 4.37 12.49 -18.38
CA ILE A 19 4.18 11.58 -17.24
C ILE A 19 3.57 12.41 -16.13
N GLY A 20 2.25 12.27 -15.87
CA GLY A 20 1.70 13.06 -14.78
C GLY A 20 0.21 13.08 -14.53
N LEU A 21 -0.67 12.51 -15.36
CA LEU A 21 -2.10 12.47 -15.05
C LEU A 21 -2.70 11.11 -15.41
N PRO A 22 -3.17 10.32 -14.43
CA PRO A 22 -3.80 9.03 -14.65
C PRO A 22 -5.20 9.14 -15.26
N TYR A 23 -5.74 10.36 -15.35
CA TYR A 23 -7.03 10.61 -15.97
C TYR A 23 -6.84 11.16 -17.37
N GLY A 24 -6.87 10.26 -18.35
CA GLY A 24 -7.02 10.65 -19.72
C GLY A 24 -8.28 11.51 -19.89
N VAL A 25 -8.15 12.68 -20.49
CA VAL A 25 -9.30 13.46 -20.94
C VAL A 25 -10.00 12.56 -21.97
N LEU A 26 -11.14 11.97 -21.60
CA LEU A 26 -12.00 11.27 -22.53
C LEU A 26 -12.73 12.32 -23.35
N TYR A 27 -12.38 12.42 -24.63
CA TYR A 27 -13.13 13.18 -25.61
C TYR A 27 -14.21 12.24 -26.20
N GLU A 28 -15.45 12.42 -25.83
CA GLU A 28 -16.57 11.90 -26.64
C GLU A 28 -16.95 12.94 -27.69
N ALA A 29 -16.73 12.59 -28.95
CA ALA A 29 -17.23 13.39 -30.05
C ALA A 29 -18.66 12.92 -30.38
N LYS A 30 -19.67 13.68 -29.94
CA LYS A 30 -21.03 13.61 -30.48
C LYS A 30 -21.28 14.86 -31.27
N GLU A 31 -21.63 14.68 -32.56
CA GLU A 31 -22.15 15.71 -33.49
C GLU A 31 -21.31 16.98 -33.60
N GLY A 32 -19.98 16.88 -33.72
CA GLY A 32 -19.13 18.03 -34.06
C GLY A 32 -18.91 19.04 -32.92
N LYS A 33 -19.42 18.80 -31.71
CA LYS A 33 -19.12 19.57 -30.51
C LYS A 33 -18.33 18.73 -29.51
N VAL A 34 -17.15 19.18 -29.18
CA VAL A 34 -16.34 18.61 -28.08
C VAL A 34 -16.89 19.16 -26.77
N GLU A 35 -17.78 18.43 -26.12
CA GLU A 35 -18.15 18.74 -24.73
C GLU A 35 -17.11 18.16 -23.78
N THR A 36 -16.30 19.03 -23.23
CA THR A 36 -15.36 18.69 -22.17
C THR A 36 -16.14 18.65 -20.85
N ILE A 37 -16.61 17.50 -20.44
CA ILE A 37 -17.15 17.32 -19.08
C ILE A 37 -15.96 17.38 -18.11
N ARG A 38 -15.60 18.58 -17.70
CA ARG A 38 -14.55 18.84 -16.73
C ARG A 38 -15.16 18.93 -15.33
N ARG A 39 -15.58 17.80 -14.77
CA ARG A 39 -15.60 17.70 -13.32
C ARG A 39 -14.25 17.10 -12.91
N PRO A 40 -13.42 17.81 -12.12
CA PRO A 40 -12.23 17.20 -11.57
C PRO A 40 -12.65 15.96 -10.79
N PRO A 41 -11.95 14.83 -10.93
CA PRO A 41 -12.32 13.61 -10.25
C PRO A 41 -12.37 13.92 -8.74
N SER A 42 -13.50 13.62 -8.14
CA SER A 42 -13.64 13.58 -6.70
C SER A 42 -13.70 12.14 -6.25
N GLY A 43 -13.41 11.89 -5.00
CA GLY A 43 -13.46 10.54 -4.49
C GLY A 43 -13.74 10.49 -3.00
N CYS A 44 -13.96 9.30 -2.51
CA CYS A 44 -14.06 9.04 -1.09
C CYS A 44 -13.62 7.61 -0.76
N ILE A 45 -13.45 7.37 0.54
CA ILE A 45 -13.08 6.08 1.08
C ILE A 45 -14.27 5.50 1.81
N PHE A 46 -14.67 4.29 1.45
CA PHE A 46 -15.62 3.47 2.20
C PHE A 46 -14.87 2.62 3.20
N LEU A 47 -15.52 2.31 4.31
CA LEU A 47 -14.94 1.49 5.37
C LEU A 47 -15.55 0.08 5.35
N CYS A 48 -14.72 -0.91 5.53
CA CYS A 48 -15.12 -2.28 5.79
C CYS A 48 -14.31 -2.89 6.95
N ASN A 49 -14.69 -4.07 7.36
CA ASN A 49 -13.96 -4.89 8.32
C ASN A 49 -13.68 -6.28 7.69
N ASN A 50 -12.95 -7.13 8.40
CA ASN A 50 -12.59 -8.47 7.90
C ASN A 50 -13.81 -9.33 7.49
N ARG A 51 -14.98 -9.08 8.07
CA ARG A 51 -16.22 -9.82 7.74
C ARG A 51 -16.88 -9.29 6.46
N THR A 52 -16.87 -7.96 6.24
CA THR A 52 -17.59 -7.32 5.11
C THR A 52 -16.71 -7.04 3.91
N GLU A 53 -15.37 -7.10 4.04
CA GLU A 53 -14.41 -6.86 2.96
C GLU A 53 -14.69 -7.75 1.74
N ARG A 54 -14.80 -9.06 1.98
CA ARG A 54 -15.04 -10.01 0.90
C ARG A 54 -16.35 -9.71 0.17
N GLU A 55 -17.42 -9.42 0.91
CA GLU A 55 -18.71 -9.12 0.34
C GLU A 55 -18.71 -7.83 -0.50
N CYS A 56 -18.03 -6.76 -0.01
CA CYS A 56 -17.82 -5.53 -0.78
C CYS A 56 -17.14 -5.81 -2.13
N LEU A 57 -16.10 -6.63 -2.12
CA LEU A 57 -15.29 -6.91 -3.30
C LEU A 57 -15.97 -7.85 -4.31
N GLU A 58 -16.70 -8.86 -3.84
CA GLU A 58 -17.41 -9.83 -4.67
C GLU A 58 -18.67 -9.22 -5.31
N LYS A 59 -19.50 -8.54 -4.50
CA LYS A 59 -20.72 -7.88 -4.99
C LYS A 59 -20.44 -6.58 -5.76
N GLN A 60 -19.23 -6.03 -5.64
CA GLN A 60 -18.89 -4.72 -6.18
C GLN A 60 -19.87 -3.62 -5.72
N VAL A 61 -20.26 -3.68 -4.46
CA VAL A 61 -21.11 -2.70 -3.78
C VAL A 61 -20.41 -2.24 -2.51
N PHE A 62 -20.28 -0.92 -2.36
CA PHE A 62 -19.77 -0.33 -1.13
C PHE A 62 -20.92 0.25 -0.34
N GLY A 63 -21.01 -0.14 0.93
CA GLY A 63 -22.09 0.25 1.81
C GLY A 63 -21.59 1.04 3.02
N ALA A 64 -22.46 1.92 3.53
CA ALA A 64 -22.25 2.66 4.76
C ALA A 64 -23.53 2.70 5.60
N PRO A 65 -23.42 2.93 6.94
CA PRO A 65 -24.57 3.11 7.79
C PRO A 65 -25.47 4.28 7.35
N LYS A 66 -26.72 4.28 7.73
CA LYS A 66 -27.66 5.37 7.44
C LYS A 66 -27.18 6.74 7.94
N SER A 67 -26.42 6.77 9.03
CA SER A 67 -25.79 8.00 9.55
C SER A 67 -24.79 8.66 8.60
N GLU A 68 -24.28 7.91 7.62
CA GLU A 68 -23.33 8.39 6.60
C GLU A 68 -24.01 8.81 5.28
N TRP A 69 -25.37 8.83 5.28
CA TRP A 69 -26.15 9.12 4.09
C TRP A 69 -25.73 10.41 3.39
N ASP A 70 -25.53 11.50 4.14
CA ASP A 70 -25.15 12.81 3.59
C ASP A 70 -23.83 12.75 2.79
N ARG A 71 -22.90 11.90 3.23
CA ARG A 71 -21.64 11.68 2.53
C ARG A 71 -21.81 10.81 1.29
N VAL A 72 -22.58 9.72 1.42
CA VAL A 72 -22.76 8.74 0.34
C VAL A 72 -23.62 9.32 -0.79
N SER A 73 -24.69 10.07 -0.49
CA SER A 73 -25.57 10.69 -1.48
C SER A 73 -24.85 11.71 -2.39
N GLN A 74 -23.70 12.24 -1.93
CA GLN A 74 -22.86 13.13 -2.72
C GLN A 74 -21.98 12.39 -3.73
N VAL A 75 -21.82 11.06 -3.62
CA VAL A 75 -21.06 10.29 -4.60
C VAL A 75 -21.83 10.28 -5.92
N LYS A 76 -21.11 10.52 -7.00
CA LYS A 76 -21.66 10.53 -8.36
C LYS A 76 -20.97 9.48 -9.22
N LYS A 77 -21.72 8.95 -10.17
CA LYS A 77 -21.18 8.08 -11.21
C LYS A 77 -19.91 8.71 -11.80
N GLY A 78 -18.83 7.93 -11.88
CA GLY A 78 -17.51 8.36 -12.31
C GLY A 78 -16.57 8.84 -11.19
N ASP A 79 -17.04 9.01 -9.96
CA ASP A 79 -16.18 9.30 -8.82
C ASP A 79 -15.24 8.11 -8.54
N ILE A 80 -14.04 8.41 -8.04
CA ILE A 80 -13.04 7.41 -7.69
C ILE A 80 -13.17 7.01 -6.22
N LEU A 81 -13.30 5.72 -6.01
CA LEU A 81 -13.56 5.17 -4.69
C LEU A 81 -12.45 4.21 -4.26
N PHE A 82 -12.26 4.16 -2.95
CA PHE A 82 -11.36 3.22 -2.29
C PHE A 82 -12.10 2.55 -1.13
N LEU A 83 -11.64 1.37 -0.73
CA LEU A 83 -12.21 0.61 0.38
C LEU A 83 -11.13 0.36 1.43
N LEU A 84 -11.29 0.92 2.63
CA LEU A 84 -10.39 0.72 3.74
C LEU A 84 -10.94 -0.35 4.68
N ASN A 85 -10.19 -1.43 4.84
CA ASN A 85 -10.43 -2.32 5.98
C ASN A 85 -9.74 -1.72 7.21
N TYR A 86 -10.56 -1.14 8.11
CA TYR A 86 -10.06 -0.43 9.29
C TYR A 86 -9.50 -1.34 10.40
N GLN A 87 -9.67 -2.66 10.30
CA GLN A 87 -9.15 -3.61 11.28
C GLN A 87 -7.69 -4.00 11.00
N ASN A 88 -7.30 -3.98 9.73
CA ASN A 88 -5.95 -4.32 9.30
C ASN A 88 -5.24 -3.20 8.53
N ASN A 89 -5.87 -2.01 8.44
CA ASN A 89 -5.38 -0.83 7.73
C ASN A 89 -5.02 -1.08 6.25
N ARG A 90 -5.71 -2.02 5.59
CA ARG A 90 -5.51 -2.30 4.15
C ARG A 90 -6.46 -1.47 3.31
N LEU A 91 -5.90 -0.65 2.45
CA LEU A 91 -6.65 0.19 1.50
C LEU A 91 -6.70 -0.51 0.14
N HIS A 92 -7.90 -0.93 -0.25
CA HIS A 92 -8.17 -1.49 -1.58
C HIS A 92 -8.50 -0.37 -2.57
N GLY A 93 -8.01 -0.48 -3.77
CA GLY A 93 -8.29 0.46 -4.87
C GLY A 93 -7.98 -0.21 -6.22
N VAL A 94 -8.13 0.47 -7.31
CA VAL A 94 -8.87 1.72 -7.49
C VAL A 94 -10.22 1.34 -8.09
N PHE A 95 -11.29 1.91 -7.59
CA PHE A 95 -12.64 1.65 -8.06
C PHE A 95 -13.25 2.93 -8.64
N GLU A 96 -14.21 2.75 -9.55
CA GLU A 96 -15.04 3.80 -10.11
C GLU A 96 -16.48 3.57 -9.70
N ALA A 97 -17.17 4.60 -9.26
CA ALA A 97 -18.61 4.56 -9.05
C ALA A 97 -19.34 4.38 -10.38
N ILE A 98 -20.12 3.31 -10.54
CA ILE A 98 -20.96 3.09 -11.72
C ILE A 98 -22.41 3.47 -11.47
N SER A 99 -22.78 3.78 -10.22
CA SER A 99 -24.02 4.43 -9.82
C SER A 99 -23.74 5.71 -9.05
N ASP A 100 -24.74 6.55 -8.87
CA ASP A 100 -24.77 7.54 -7.80
C ASP A 100 -24.89 6.83 -6.45
N GLY A 101 -24.63 7.55 -5.36
CA GLY A 101 -24.96 7.07 -4.00
C GLY A 101 -26.46 7.01 -3.81
N VAL A 102 -26.98 5.81 -3.61
CA VAL A 102 -28.43 5.56 -3.44
C VAL A 102 -28.68 4.59 -2.27
N ALA A 103 -29.92 4.49 -1.85
CA ALA A 103 -30.31 3.53 -0.80
C ALA A 103 -30.55 2.16 -1.42
N ASP A 104 -30.14 1.11 -0.69
CA ASP A 104 -30.56 -0.27 -0.87
C ASP A 104 -30.40 -0.83 -2.30
N ILE A 105 -29.22 -0.60 -2.95
CA ILE A 105 -28.88 -1.26 -4.22
C ILE A 105 -28.93 -2.77 -4.06
N GLU A 106 -28.35 -3.27 -2.97
CA GLU A 106 -28.38 -4.66 -2.54
C GLU A 106 -28.95 -4.72 -1.11
N PRO A 107 -30.26 -4.81 -0.93
CA PRO A 107 -30.91 -4.69 0.38
C PRO A 107 -30.45 -5.73 1.40
N TYR A 108 -30.07 -6.92 0.92
CA TYR A 108 -29.60 -8.02 1.76
C TYR A 108 -28.09 -8.06 1.97
N ALA A 109 -27.35 -7.15 1.33
CA ALA A 109 -25.91 -7.05 1.55
C ALA A 109 -25.63 -6.58 2.98
N PHE A 110 -24.53 -7.07 3.54
CA PHE A 110 -24.05 -6.68 4.87
C PHE A 110 -25.08 -6.93 6.00
N ASP A 111 -25.93 -7.95 5.85
CA ASP A 111 -27.06 -8.23 6.75
C ASP A 111 -28.04 -7.03 6.87
N GLY A 112 -28.23 -6.24 5.81
CA GLY A 112 -29.09 -5.05 5.78
C GLY A 112 -28.62 -3.85 6.62
N ARG A 113 -27.39 -3.89 7.15
CA ARG A 113 -26.89 -2.86 8.08
C ARG A 113 -26.33 -1.60 7.41
N PHE A 114 -26.05 -1.66 6.11
CA PHE A 114 -25.42 -0.57 5.36
C PHE A 114 -26.27 -0.16 4.15
N PRO A 115 -27.40 0.54 4.39
CA PRO A 115 -28.35 0.90 3.34
C PRO A 115 -27.84 1.99 2.40
N ALA A 116 -26.90 2.85 2.82
CA ALA A 116 -26.32 3.89 1.97
C ALA A 116 -25.26 3.26 1.08
N GLN A 117 -25.54 3.06 -0.22
CA GLN A 117 -24.74 2.21 -1.09
C GLN A 117 -24.33 2.89 -2.39
N VAL A 118 -23.22 2.40 -2.95
CA VAL A 118 -22.73 2.77 -4.28
C VAL A 118 -22.28 1.50 -4.99
N GLN A 119 -22.75 1.31 -6.21
CA GLN A 119 -22.23 0.25 -7.07
C GLN A 119 -20.91 0.69 -7.70
N VAL A 120 -19.92 -0.19 -7.70
CA VAL A 120 -18.57 0.14 -8.13
C VAL A 120 -18.08 -0.83 -9.19
N ARG A 121 -17.06 -0.39 -9.93
CA ARG A 121 -16.30 -1.22 -10.86
C ARG A 121 -14.81 -1.07 -10.56
N ARG A 122 -14.09 -2.16 -10.48
CA ARG A 122 -12.64 -2.13 -10.32
C ARG A 122 -11.98 -1.54 -11.57
N LYS A 123 -11.19 -0.48 -11.41
CA LYS A 123 -10.42 0.16 -12.48
C LYS A 123 -9.01 -0.41 -12.61
N MET A 124 -8.45 -0.87 -11.50
CA MET A 124 -7.10 -1.42 -11.47
C MET A 124 -7.07 -2.71 -10.65
N SER A 125 -6.46 -3.75 -11.18
CA SER A 125 -6.14 -4.95 -10.42
C SER A 125 -4.77 -4.75 -9.78
N CYS A 126 -4.75 -4.49 -8.48
CA CYS A 126 -3.55 -4.26 -7.71
C CYS A 126 -3.74 -4.82 -6.29
N PRO A 127 -2.66 -5.17 -5.60
CA PRO A 127 -2.70 -5.49 -4.18
C PRO A 127 -3.21 -4.29 -3.37
N PRO A 128 -3.82 -4.52 -2.20
CA PRO A 128 -4.17 -3.42 -1.31
C PRO A 128 -2.90 -2.75 -0.77
N LEU A 129 -2.97 -1.43 -0.57
CA LEU A 129 -1.91 -0.70 0.13
C LEU A 129 -2.05 -0.95 1.63
N ASP A 130 -0.96 -1.31 2.29
CA ASP A 130 -0.85 -1.33 3.74
C ASP A 130 -0.47 0.05 4.29
N GLU A 131 -0.37 0.15 5.60
CA GLU A 131 -0.03 1.41 6.27
C GLU A 131 1.34 1.94 5.84
N ILE A 132 2.29 1.05 5.54
CA ILE A 132 3.64 1.42 5.15
C ILE A 132 3.66 2.03 3.75
N ALA A 133 2.89 1.47 2.84
CA ALA A 133 2.70 2.07 1.52
C ALA A 133 2.10 3.49 1.61
N LEU A 134 1.31 3.75 2.65
CA LEU A 134 0.67 5.04 2.89
C LEU A 134 1.52 6.02 3.72
N LEU A 135 2.69 5.60 4.25
CA LEU A 135 3.59 6.45 5.03
C LEU A 135 3.91 7.81 4.38
N PRO A 136 4.17 7.92 3.07
CA PRO A 136 4.41 9.21 2.44
C PRO A 136 3.26 10.20 2.65
N LEU A 137 2.01 9.72 2.62
CA LEU A 137 0.84 10.56 2.85
C LEU A 137 0.59 10.85 4.33
N ILE A 138 0.93 9.91 5.20
CA ILE A 138 0.90 10.09 6.65
C ILE A 138 1.93 11.14 7.07
N LYS A 139 3.18 11.05 6.59
CA LYS A 139 4.25 12.03 6.86
C LYS A 139 3.90 13.44 6.32
N LYS A 140 3.19 13.53 5.20
CA LYS A 140 2.66 14.81 4.67
C LYS A 140 1.46 15.35 5.47
N GLY A 141 0.92 14.59 6.44
CA GLY A 141 -0.26 14.96 7.21
C GLY A 141 -1.59 14.86 6.46
N TRP A 142 -1.59 14.23 5.29
CA TRP A 142 -2.81 14.01 4.49
C TRP A 142 -3.67 12.88 5.04
N ILE A 143 -3.04 11.89 5.64
CA ILE A 143 -3.69 10.80 6.38
C ILE A 143 -3.29 10.97 7.85
N LYS A 144 -4.27 10.96 8.74
CA LYS A 144 -4.05 10.98 10.17
C LYS A 144 -4.14 9.57 10.73
N VAL A 145 -3.48 9.32 11.85
CA VAL A 145 -3.58 8.06 12.56
C VAL A 145 -4.26 8.32 13.89
N SER A 146 -5.34 7.60 14.19
CA SER A 146 -6.03 7.71 15.46
C SER A 146 -5.19 7.14 16.61
N ARG A 147 -5.58 7.41 17.87
CA ARG A 147 -4.92 6.82 19.06
C ARG A 147 -4.96 5.28 19.07
N ARG A 148 -5.89 4.68 18.32
CA ARG A 148 -6.02 3.22 18.20
C ARG A 148 -5.31 2.66 16.95
N GLY A 149 -4.50 3.47 16.26
CA GLY A 149 -3.77 3.05 15.06
C GLY A 149 -4.62 2.99 13.78
N ILE A 150 -5.87 3.46 13.79
CA ILE A 150 -6.74 3.43 12.62
C ILE A 150 -6.42 4.62 11.72
N LEU A 151 -6.29 4.39 10.42
CA LEU A 151 -6.07 5.43 9.42
C LEU A 151 -7.32 6.27 9.23
N LEU A 152 -7.16 7.58 9.30
CA LEU A 152 -8.24 8.57 9.14
C LEU A 152 -7.98 9.40 7.89
N PHE A 153 -8.90 9.32 6.96
CA PHE A 153 -8.88 10.05 5.70
C PHE A 153 -9.88 11.22 5.72
N PRO A 154 -9.68 12.24 4.88
CA PRO A 154 -10.67 13.29 4.73
C PRO A 154 -11.98 12.71 4.14
N PRO A 155 -13.14 13.27 4.48
CA PRO A 155 -14.45 12.79 4.01
C PRO A 155 -14.58 12.76 2.49
N ARG A 156 -13.91 13.69 1.81
CA ARG A 156 -13.81 13.73 0.35
C ARG A 156 -12.35 13.91 -0.06
N LEU A 157 -11.97 13.19 -1.12
CA LEU A 157 -10.63 13.24 -1.69
C LEU A 157 -10.64 14.22 -2.86
N GLY A 158 -9.77 15.20 -2.79
CA GLY A 158 -9.50 16.09 -3.93
C GLY A 158 -8.62 15.42 -4.99
N PRO A 159 -8.53 16.00 -6.20
CA PRO A 159 -7.77 15.43 -7.32
C PRO A 159 -6.32 15.08 -6.96
N LYS A 160 -5.61 15.99 -6.30
CA LYS A 160 -4.20 15.75 -5.89
C LYS A 160 -4.04 14.54 -4.96
N PHE A 161 -5.00 14.35 -4.06
CA PHE A 161 -4.96 13.20 -3.15
C PHE A 161 -5.21 11.89 -3.91
N ILE A 162 -6.17 11.91 -4.84
CA ILE A 162 -6.49 10.76 -5.68
C ILE A 162 -5.29 10.40 -6.55
N ASP A 163 -4.61 11.40 -7.16
CA ASP A 163 -3.42 11.18 -7.97
C ASP A 163 -2.28 10.54 -7.17
N GLU A 164 -2.05 11.00 -5.94
CA GLU A 164 -1.03 10.42 -5.07
C GLU A 164 -1.38 8.98 -4.67
N LEU A 165 -2.63 8.69 -4.30
CA LEU A 165 -3.05 7.31 -4.03
C LEU A 165 -2.91 6.43 -5.27
N TRP A 166 -3.33 6.93 -6.43
CA TRP A 166 -3.22 6.21 -7.70
C TRP A 166 -1.77 5.85 -8.01
N ARG A 167 -0.84 6.81 -7.80
CA ARG A 167 0.58 6.58 -8.00
C ARG A 167 1.10 5.50 -7.06
N LEU A 168 0.73 5.52 -5.77
CA LEU A 168 1.12 4.48 -4.84
C LEU A 168 0.62 3.10 -5.28
N PHE A 169 -0.61 2.97 -5.80
CA PHE A 169 -1.11 1.72 -6.35
C PHE A 169 -0.36 1.27 -7.62
N LEU A 170 0.15 2.19 -8.44
CA LEU A 170 0.98 1.86 -9.59
C LEU A 170 2.40 1.43 -9.20
N GLU A 171 2.91 1.94 -8.10
CA GLU A 171 4.24 1.60 -7.57
C GLU A 171 4.27 0.23 -6.87
N VAL A 172 3.11 -0.30 -6.48
CA VAL A 172 3.02 -1.68 -5.99
C VAL A 172 3.14 -2.62 -7.19
N PRO A 173 4.24 -3.35 -7.33
CA PRO A 173 4.40 -4.23 -8.48
C PRO A 173 3.30 -5.29 -8.50
N LEU A 174 2.65 -5.44 -9.66
CA LEU A 174 1.99 -6.70 -9.96
C LEU A 174 3.10 -7.74 -10.04
N ALA A 175 3.19 -8.60 -9.03
CA ALA A 175 4.10 -9.73 -9.13
C ALA A 175 3.81 -10.50 -10.42
N PRO A 176 4.84 -10.96 -11.15
CA PRO A 176 4.63 -11.96 -12.17
C PRO A 176 3.83 -13.10 -11.53
N ARG A 177 2.80 -13.55 -12.20
CA ARG A 177 2.09 -14.77 -11.80
C ARG A 177 3.05 -15.96 -11.98
N GLU A 178 3.98 -16.09 -11.07
CA GLU A 178 4.68 -17.34 -10.91
C GLU A 178 3.70 -18.37 -10.38
N LYS A 179 3.89 -19.62 -10.79
CA LYS A 179 3.01 -20.78 -10.52
C LYS A 179 2.71 -21.06 -9.04
N THR A 180 3.23 -20.27 -8.11
CA THR A 180 3.10 -20.43 -6.65
C THR A 180 2.08 -19.48 -5.99
N GLY A 181 1.48 -18.55 -6.71
CA GLY A 181 0.46 -17.63 -6.14
C GLY A 181 0.95 -16.60 -5.13
N LEU A 182 2.23 -16.55 -4.84
CA LEU A 182 2.82 -15.58 -3.91
C LEU A 182 3.11 -14.26 -4.64
N VAL A 183 2.55 -13.19 -4.13
CA VAL A 183 2.80 -11.80 -4.61
C VAL A 183 4.10 -11.33 -3.96
N GLY A 184 5.13 -11.07 -4.76
CA GLY A 184 6.39 -10.48 -4.28
C GLY A 184 6.49 -8.99 -4.62
N TYR A 185 7.22 -8.25 -3.82
CA TYR A 185 7.44 -6.82 -3.99
C TYR A 185 8.91 -6.58 -4.36
N LYS A 186 9.16 -6.00 -5.54
CA LYS A 186 10.53 -5.72 -5.98
C LYS A 186 11.10 -4.51 -5.25
N ALA A 187 12.21 -4.69 -4.55
CA ALA A 187 13.00 -3.66 -3.91
C ALA A 187 13.97 -2.97 -4.90
N LYS A 188 14.55 -1.84 -4.48
CA LYS A 188 15.46 -1.00 -5.31
C LYS A 188 16.72 -1.72 -5.73
N ASP A 189 17.25 -2.59 -4.88
CA ASP A 189 18.42 -3.40 -5.16
C ASP A 189 18.14 -4.68 -5.97
N GLY A 190 16.84 -4.97 -6.20
CA GLY A 190 16.38 -6.08 -7.02
C GLY A 190 15.85 -7.28 -6.23
N HIS A 191 15.92 -7.29 -4.90
CA HIS A 191 15.30 -8.32 -4.09
C HIS A 191 13.79 -8.39 -4.31
N ILE A 192 13.21 -9.60 -4.22
CA ILE A 192 11.76 -9.81 -4.25
C ILE A 192 11.31 -10.18 -2.85
N THR A 193 10.70 -9.23 -2.18
CA THR A 193 10.26 -9.37 -0.79
C THR A 193 8.82 -9.88 -0.69
N ARG A 194 8.44 -10.47 0.45
CA ARG A 194 7.11 -11.11 0.66
C ARG A 194 6.02 -10.12 1.03
N SER A 195 6.38 -8.98 1.60
CA SER A 195 5.44 -7.92 1.99
C SER A 195 5.94 -6.54 1.61
N TYR A 196 5.04 -5.57 1.63
CA TYR A 196 5.42 -4.17 1.39
C TYR A 196 6.31 -3.62 2.51
N GLY A 197 6.07 -4.05 3.75
CA GLY A 197 6.92 -3.67 4.88
C GLY A 197 8.34 -4.20 4.74
N GLU A 198 8.49 -5.44 4.29
CA GLU A 198 9.79 -5.99 3.95
C GLU A 198 10.46 -5.19 2.84
N ARG A 199 9.75 -4.85 1.75
CA ARG A 199 10.27 -4.00 0.69
C ARG A 199 10.75 -2.65 1.22
N TYR A 200 9.93 -2.00 2.07
CA TYR A 200 10.31 -0.71 2.65
C TYR A 200 11.60 -0.81 3.46
N LEU A 201 11.73 -1.86 4.29
CA LEU A 201 12.95 -2.09 5.08
C LEU A 201 14.15 -2.41 4.19
N ASP A 202 13.97 -3.19 3.16
CA ASP A 202 15.00 -3.52 2.17
C ASP A 202 15.51 -2.26 1.44
N ASP A 203 14.57 -1.44 0.92
CA ASP A 203 14.87 -0.15 0.31
C ASP A 203 15.59 0.79 1.29
N TRP A 204 15.16 0.81 2.56
CA TRP A 204 15.80 1.59 3.61
C TRP A 204 17.24 1.12 3.87
N LEU A 205 17.45 -0.18 3.98
CA LEU A 205 18.80 -0.76 4.15
C LEU A 205 19.71 -0.41 2.96
N HIS A 206 19.20 -0.53 1.75
CA HIS A 206 19.94 -0.17 0.53
C HIS A 206 20.37 1.31 0.51
N GLU A 207 19.50 2.19 0.95
CA GLU A 207 19.76 3.65 0.94
C GLU A 207 20.71 4.10 2.05
N HIS A 208 20.61 3.50 3.24
CA HIS A 208 21.29 4.01 4.44
C HIS A 208 22.46 3.18 4.91
N ILE A 209 22.55 1.90 4.52
CA ILE A 209 23.68 1.04 4.89
C ILE A 209 24.66 0.96 3.73
N PRO A 210 25.98 1.26 3.95
CA PRO A 210 26.98 1.24 2.88
C PRO A 210 27.47 -0.16 2.54
N TYR A 211 26.85 -1.19 3.11
CA TYR A 211 27.25 -2.59 2.95
C TYR A 211 26.19 -3.34 2.16
N LYS A 212 26.64 -4.34 1.40
CA LYS A 212 25.71 -5.29 0.77
C LYS A 212 24.96 -6.06 1.85
N HIS A 213 23.69 -6.27 1.65
CA HIS A 213 22.83 -7.15 2.47
C HIS A 213 22.23 -8.26 1.59
N GLU A 214 21.87 -9.34 2.22
CA GLU A 214 21.26 -10.52 1.60
C GLU A 214 19.84 -10.67 2.18
N TYR A 215 18.85 -10.87 1.31
CA TYR A 215 17.47 -11.08 1.69
C TYR A 215 17.11 -12.57 1.70
N SER A 216 16.31 -12.97 2.69
CA SER A 216 15.77 -14.33 2.80
C SER A 216 16.85 -15.41 2.79
N CYS A 217 17.90 -15.23 3.63
CA CYS A 217 19.05 -16.12 3.62
C CYS A 217 18.93 -17.24 4.69
N PRO A 218 19.28 -18.49 4.34
CA PRO A 218 19.28 -19.59 5.29
C PRO A 218 20.47 -19.52 6.25
N VAL A 219 20.19 -19.57 7.54
CA VAL A 219 21.20 -19.62 8.61
C VAL A 219 21.29 -21.04 9.15
N LYS A 220 22.38 -21.72 8.81
CA LYS A 220 22.62 -23.12 9.24
C LYS A 220 23.58 -23.14 10.41
N ARG A 221 23.17 -23.77 11.50
CA ARG A 221 24.03 -24.05 12.66
C ARG A 221 23.73 -25.44 13.19
N ALA A 222 24.78 -26.25 13.34
CA ALA A 222 24.68 -27.65 13.73
C ALA A 222 23.69 -28.42 12.84
N ARG A 223 22.59 -28.92 13.41
CA ARG A 223 21.54 -29.67 12.69
C ARG A 223 20.26 -28.84 12.46
N ARG A 224 20.29 -27.56 12.74
CA ARG A 224 19.15 -26.67 12.61
C ARG A 224 19.38 -25.62 11.54
N GLU A 225 18.32 -25.22 10.88
CA GLU A 225 18.29 -24.17 9.89
C GLU A 225 17.11 -23.25 10.17
N VAL A 226 17.33 -21.95 10.13
CA VAL A 226 16.29 -20.92 10.15
C VAL A 226 16.48 -20.00 8.95
N LEU A 227 15.40 -19.48 8.43
CA LEU A 227 15.43 -18.49 7.37
C LEU A 227 15.42 -17.09 8.00
N CYS A 228 16.50 -16.33 7.82
CA CYS A 228 16.58 -14.95 8.27
C CYS A 228 16.03 -14.02 7.19
N ASP A 229 15.44 -12.90 7.60
CA ASP A 229 14.90 -11.95 6.64
C ASP A 229 16.01 -11.15 5.95
N TRP A 230 16.97 -10.59 6.69
CA TRP A 230 18.18 -10.00 6.12
C TRP A 230 19.44 -10.37 6.89
N TYR A 231 20.52 -10.45 6.15
CA TYR A 231 21.86 -10.61 6.70
C TYR A 231 22.81 -9.57 6.11
N ILE A 232 23.59 -8.90 6.94
CA ILE A 232 24.61 -7.94 6.54
C ILE A 232 26.00 -8.52 6.87
N PRO A 233 26.66 -9.20 5.91
CA PRO A 233 27.89 -9.95 6.17
C PRO A 233 29.03 -9.10 6.75
N LYS A 234 29.15 -7.84 6.30
CA LYS A 234 30.24 -6.93 6.72
C LYS A 234 30.28 -6.63 8.22
N ILE A 235 29.13 -6.68 8.88
CA ILE A 235 28.98 -6.39 10.32
C ILE A 235 28.46 -7.59 11.09
N ASP A 236 28.28 -8.71 10.42
CA ASP A 236 27.74 -9.98 10.96
C ASP A 236 26.45 -9.73 11.76
N LEU A 237 25.47 -9.12 11.09
CA LEU A 237 24.21 -8.75 11.69
C LEU A 237 23.05 -9.37 10.93
N TYR A 238 22.16 -10.05 11.66
CA TYR A 238 20.91 -10.60 11.19
C TYR A 238 19.77 -9.67 11.55
N ILE A 239 18.80 -9.49 10.66
CA ILE A 239 17.64 -8.62 10.86
C ILE A 239 16.39 -9.44 10.61
N GLU A 240 15.44 -9.37 11.55
CA GLU A 240 14.14 -9.99 11.47
C GLU A 240 13.05 -8.92 11.40
N TYR A 241 12.10 -9.12 10.50
CA TYR A 241 10.95 -8.25 10.35
C TYR A 241 9.67 -8.94 10.81
N TRP A 242 8.89 -8.21 11.60
CA TRP A 242 7.63 -8.70 12.14
C TRP A 242 6.49 -7.76 11.78
N GLU A 243 5.51 -8.22 11.01
CA GLU A 243 4.36 -7.40 10.56
C GLU A 243 3.56 -6.83 11.72
N LYS A 244 3.53 -7.50 12.86
CA LYS A 244 2.87 -7.00 14.08
C LYS A 244 3.72 -7.32 15.30
N LYS A 245 3.79 -6.34 16.21
CA LYS A 245 4.35 -6.60 17.52
C LYS A 245 3.40 -7.58 18.22
N PRO A 246 3.77 -8.84 18.43
CA PRO A 246 2.86 -9.78 19.03
C PRO A 246 2.59 -9.38 20.48
N TRP A 247 1.32 -9.22 20.83
CA TRP A 247 0.96 -9.05 22.23
C TRP A 247 1.15 -10.35 23.06
N ARG A 248 1.27 -11.50 22.36
CA ARG A 248 1.83 -12.76 22.85
C ARG A 248 2.77 -13.29 21.79
N GLU A 249 3.99 -13.58 22.18
CA GLU A 249 4.94 -14.22 21.27
C GLU A 249 4.38 -15.56 20.82
N THR A 250 4.41 -15.80 19.51
CA THR A 250 4.06 -17.11 18.98
C THR A 250 5.24 -18.05 19.20
N SER A 251 4.96 -19.34 19.37
CA SER A 251 6.02 -20.36 19.55
C SER A 251 7.08 -20.33 18.43
N ALA A 252 6.69 -19.91 17.23
CA ALA A 252 7.61 -19.77 16.10
C ALA A 252 8.63 -18.63 16.28
N ILE A 253 8.18 -17.47 16.81
CA ILE A 253 9.05 -16.31 17.08
C ILE A 253 10.03 -16.67 18.20
N GLU A 254 9.53 -17.27 19.30
CA GLU A 254 10.35 -17.71 20.42
C GLU A 254 11.42 -18.72 19.99
N LEU A 255 11.05 -19.71 19.17
CA LEU A 255 11.99 -20.70 18.65
C LEU A 255 13.07 -20.07 17.76
N LYS A 256 12.72 -19.08 16.95
CA LYS A 256 13.66 -18.38 16.08
C LYS A 256 14.63 -17.52 16.89
N ARG A 257 14.14 -16.75 17.89
CA ARG A 257 14.98 -15.99 18.82
C ARG A 257 15.92 -16.88 19.60
N LYS A 258 15.39 -17.96 20.19
CA LYS A 258 16.21 -18.94 20.90
C LYS A 258 17.30 -19.53 20.02
N PHE A 259 17.02 -19.78 18.74
CA PHE A 259 18.05 -20.23 17.80
C PHE A 259 19.21 -19.24 17.68
N TYR A 260 18.91 -17.93 17.57
CA TYR A 260 19.94 -16.90 17.49
C TYR A 260 20.71 -16.76 18.79
N GLU A 261 20.04 -16.79 19.93
CA GLU A 261 20.66 -16.77 21.28
C GLU A 261 21.56 -17.97 21.52
N ASP A 262 21.08 -19.20 21.27
CA ASP A 262 21.83 -20.45 21.46
C ASP A 262 23.14 -20.48 20.62
N HIS A 263 23.19 -19.71 19.53
CA HIS A 263 24.34 -19.64 18.65
C HIS A 263 25.11 -18.32 18.73
N SER A 264 24.78 -17.46 19.69
CA SER A 264 25.40 -16.14 19.90
C SER A 264 25.45 -15.27 18.63
N LEU A 265 24.41 -15.34 17.81
CA LEU A 265 24.29 -14.56 16.59
C LEU A 265 23.72 -13.17 16.90
N ARG A 266 24.30 -12.13 16.30
CA ARG A 266 23.82 -10.76 16.45
C ARG A 266 22.55 -10.55 15.67
N THR A 267 21.48 -10.20 16.36
CA THR A 267 20.19 -9.98 15.73
C THR A 267 19.58 -8.67 16.16
N ILE A 268 18.77 -8.08 15.29
CA ILE A 268 17.80 -7.05 15.65
C ILE A 268 16.43 -7.44 15.13
N ASP A 269 15.40 -7.13 15.92
CA ASP A 269 14.01 -7.23 15.49
C ASP A 269 13.55 -5.85 14.98
N VAL A 270 12.86 -5.81 13.86
CA VAL A 270 12.19 -4.64 13.32
C VAL A 270 10.72 -4.95 13.18
N TYR A 271 9.86 -4.12 13.77
CA TYR A 271 8.42 -4.27 13.70
C TYR A 271 7.80 -3.29 12.72
N GLU A 272 6.62 -3.61 12.19
CA GLU A 272 5.89 -2.72 11.28
C GLU A 272 5.73 -1.30 11.86
N ASP A 273 5.43 -1.19 13.15
CA ASP A 273 5.30 0.11 13.83
C ASP A 273 6.60 0.93 13.84
N ASP A 274 7.76 0.26 13.86
CA ASP A 274 9.07 0.91 13.85
C ASP A 274 9.35 1.63 12.53
N LEU A 275 8.77 1.15 11.43
CA LEU A 275 9.00 1.72 10.10
C LEU A 275 8.45 3.15 9.96
N ARG A 276 7.51 3.56 10.81
CA ARG A 276 7.05 4.95 10.88
C ARG A 276 8.16 5.92 11.28
N LEU A 277 9.10 5.44 12.07
CA LEU A 277 10.25 6.19 12.58
C LEU A 277 11.56 5.47 12.20
N ALA A 278 11.60 4.90 10.98
CA ALA A 278 12.70 4.07 10.49
C ALA A 278 14.05 4.75 10.66
N ASP A 279 14.15 6.02 10.26
CA ASP A 279 15.39 6.81 10.31
C ASP A 279 15.93 7.04 11.73
N ARG A 280 15.11 6.84 12.75
CA ARG A 280 15.48 6.94 14.16
C ARG A 280 15.70 5.59 14.82
N ILE A 281 14.75 4.67 14.63
CA ILE A 281 14.71 3.40 15.37
C ILE A 281 15.71 2.40 14.80
N ILE A 282 15.77 2.23 13.47
CA ILE A 282 16.63 1.23 12.84
C ILE A 282 18.10 1.53 13.09
N PRO A 283 18.60 2.78 12.90
CA PRO A 283 20.00 3.10 13.22
C PRO A 283 20.35 2.89 14.69
N ALA A 284 19.42 3.21 15.61
CA ALA A 284 19.66 3.02 17.05
C ALA A 284 19.87 1.53 17.38
N ARG A 285 18.99 0.64 16.89
CA ARG A 285 19.13 -0.81 17.11
C ARG A 285 20.37 -1.38 16.42
N ILE A 286 20.69 -0.93 15.21
CA ILE A 286 21.90 -1.37 14.52
C ILE A 286 23.16 -0.91 15.29
N ARG A 287 23.22 0.33 15.80
CA ARG A 287 24.35 0.81 16.61
C ARG A 287 24.52 0.02 17.90
N GLU A 288 23.41 -0.36 18.55
CA GLU A 288 23.43 -1.20 19.74
C GLU A 288 24.02 -2.58 19.45
N ALA A 289 23.56 -3.26 18.40
CA ALA A 289 24.00 -4.59 18.04
C ALA A 289 25.36 -4.62 17.34
N ALA A 290 25.68 -3.59 16.54
CA ALA A 290 26.89 -3.46 15.73
C ALA A 290 27.44 -2.02 15.79
N PRO A 291 28.12 -1.62 16.88
CA PRO A 291 28.55 -0.22 17.12
C PRO A 291 29.47 0.35 16.04
N LYS A 292 30.16 -0.50 15.27
CA LYS A 292 31.07 -0.09 14.19
C LYS A 292 30.36 0.09 12.84
N CYS A 293 29.03 -0.07 12.79
CA CYS A 293 28.27 0.15 11.55
C CYS A 293 28.33 1.62 11.13
N LYS A 294 28.59 1.82 9.84
CA LYS A 294 28.53 3.15 9.21
C LYS A 294 27.19 3.29 8.49
N PHE A 295 26.72 4.53 8.39
CA PHE A 295 25.48 4.87 7.68
C PHE A 295 25.78 5.86 6.56
N LYS A 296 24.95 5.83 5.50
CA LYS A 296 24.89 6.83 4.43
C LYS A 296 23.71 7.76 4.74
N ASN A 297 23.85 9.04 4.41
CA ASN A 297 22.73 9.99 4.32
C ASN A 297 21.82 10.09 5.58
N LEU A 298 22.24 9.64 6.73
CA LEU A 298 21.57 9.94 8.00
C LEU A 298 22.24 11.20 8.58
N ALA A 299 21.45 12.23 8.88
CA ALA A 299 21.93 13.37 9.64
C ALA A 299 22.52 12.84 10.96
N GLU A 300 23.77 13.17 11.24
CA GLU A 300 24.34 12.93 12.55
C GLU A 300 23.48 13.73 13.55
N GLU A 301 22.75 13.03 14.41
CA GLU A 301 22.13 13.69 15.57
C GLU A 301 23.29 14.29 16.37
N THR A 302 23.47 15.61 16.24
CA THR A 302 24.32 16.40 17.11
C THR A 302 23.87 16.15 18.54
N ARG A 303 24.77 15.65 19.35
CA ARG A 303 24.63 15.38 20.79
C ARG A 303 24.14 16.58 21.56
#